data_7d160831c803eecf44009bad0b009959
#
_entry.id   7d160831c803eecf44009bad0b009959
#
_cell.length_a   1.000
_cell.length_b   1.000
_cell.length_c   1.000
_cell.angle_alpha   90.00
_cell.angle_beta   90.00
_cell.angle_gamma   90.00
#
_symmetry.space_group_name_H-M   'P 1'
#
loop_
_entity.id
_entity.type
_entity.pdbx_description
1 polymer ?
#
loop_
_entity_poly.entity_id
_entity_poly.type
_entity_poly.pdbx_seq_one_letter_code
_entity_poly.pdbx_strand_id
1 'polypeptide(L)'
;MVVADLLKNVTIQGNVVITTFDEKTEAMVVLWETEDFEYEHCKIPYGIATMCIEYMYSVNSKKDDDDDEYGILVIEVVEEEEDF
;
A
#
# COMPACT_ATOMS: atom_id res chain seq x y z
N MET A 1 -7.57 -11.28 -2.86
CA MET A 1 -6.36 -10.95 -3.65
C MET A 1 -5.25 -10.55 -2.70
N VAL A 2 -4.10 -11.12 -2.83
CA VAL A 2 -2.92 -10.70 -2.08
C VAL A 2 -2.12 -9.67 -2.86
N VAL A 3 -1.24 -8.93 -2.18
CA VAL A 3 -0.43 -7.89 -2.83
C VAL A 3 0.36 -8.45 -4.01
N ALA A 4 0.93 -9.65 -3.88
CA ALA A 4 1.69 -10.28 -4.95
C ALA A 4 0.86 -10.50 -6.23
N ASP A 5 -0.43 -10.77 -6.09
CA ASP A 5 -1.32 -10.94 -7.25
C ASP A 5 -1.51 -9.63 -8.01
N LEU A 6 -1.62 -8.53 -7.27
CA LEU A 6 -1.71 -7.20 -7.87
C LEU A 6 -0.46 -6.89 -8.69
N LEU A 7 0.71 -7.22 -8.16
CA LEU A 7 1.99 -6.93 -8.83
C LEU A 7 2.17 -7.69 -10.14
N LYS A 8 1.53 -8.85 -10.28
CA LYS A 8 1.59 -9.65 -11.51
C LYS A 8 0.71 -9.12 -12.62
N ASN A 9 -0.39 -8.49 -12.27
CA ASN A 9 -1.46 -8.15 -13.20
C ASN A 9 -1.59 -6.67 -13.53
N VAL A 10 -0.98 -5.81 -12.72
CA VAL A 10 -1.13 -4.37 -12.84
C VAL A 10 0.22 -3.68 -12.72
N THR A 11 0.47 -2.73 -13.61
CA THR A 11 1.62 -1.84 -13.49
C THR A 11 1.15 -0.53 -12.86
N ILE A 12 1.72 -0.20 -11.71
CA ILE A 12 1.39 1.01 -10.96
C ILE A 12 2.61 1.93 -11.00
N GLN A 13 2.37 3.19 -11.29
CA GLN A 13 3.42 4.21 -11.31
C GLN A 13 3.19 5.21 -10.19
N GLY A 14 4.28 5.73 -9.63
CA GLY A 14 4.24 6.83 -8.68
C GLY A 14 4.16 6.37 -7.23
N ASN A 15 3.44 7.14 -6.43
CA ASN A 15 3.42 6.98 -4.98
C ASN A 15 2.44 5.88 -4.55
N VAL A 16 2.93 4.95 -3.74
CA VAL A 16 2.11 3.88 -3.15
C VAL A 16 2.45 3.74 -1.68
N VAL A 17 1.41 3.59 -0.87
CA VAL A 17 1.53 3.35 0.56
C VAL A 17 0.73 2.08 0.89
N ILE A 18 1.36 1.14 1.56
CA ILE A 18 0.70 -0.07 2.05
C ILE A 18 0.48 0.06 3.54
N THR A 19 -0.78 -0.01 3.96
CA THR A 19 -1.19 0.21 5.35
C THR A 19 -1.99 -0.96 5.87
N THR A 20 -2.03 -1.07 7.20
CA THR A 20 -2.94 -1.99 7.88
C THR A 20 -3.57 -1.28 9.07
N PHE A 21 -4.75 -1.73 9.47
CA PHE A 21 -5.43 -1.21 10.64
C PHE A 21 -5.02 -2.01 11.87
N ASP A 22 -4.56 -1.30 12.90
CA ASP A 22 -4.22 -1.91 14.17
C ASP A 22 -5.40 -1.74 15.14
N GLU A 23 -6.05 -2.84 15.48
CA GLU A 23 -7.20 -2.82 16.38
C GLU A 23 -6.83 -2.40 17.80
N LYS A 24 -5.60 -2.63 18.22
CA LYS A 24 -5.15 -2.28 19.57
C LYS A 24 -5.04 -0.78 19.79
N THR A 25 -4.56 -0.07 18.77
CA THR A 25 -4.39 1.38 18.82
C THR A 25 -5.52 2.13 18.10
N GLU A 26 -6.37 1.40 17.39
CA GLU A 26 -7.43 1.95 16.53
C GLU A 26 -6.89 2.96 15.51
N ALA A 27 -5.70 2.68 14.97
CA ALA A 27 -5.02 3.56 14.03
C ALA A 27 -4.48 2.79 12.83
N MET A 28 -4.30 3.51 11.72
CA MET A 28 -3.65 2.94 10.54
C MET A 28 -2.14 2.96 10.73
N VAL A 29 -1.51 1.87 10.37
CA VAL A 29 -0.05 1.73 10.44
C VAL A 29 0.49 1.58 9.03
N VAL A 30 1.50 2.37 8.67
CA VAL A 30 2.19 2.24 7.39
C VAL A 30 3.18 1.09 7.49
N LEU A 31 2.99 0.09 6.63
CA LEU A 31 3.88 -1.07 6.57
C LEU A 31 5.00 -0.88 5.56
N TRP A 32 4.72 -0.21 4.46
CA TRP A 32 5.68 0.02 3.40
C TRP A 32 5.19 1.19 2.54
N GLU A 33 6.12 2.00 2.04
CA GLU A 33 5.78 3.12 1.19
C GLU A 33 6.88 3.39 0.17
N THR A 34 6.50 3.96 -0.96
CA THR A 34 7.45 4.37 -1.99
C THR A 34 6.90 5.56 -2.78
N GLU A 35 7.80 6.36 -3.31
CA GLU A 35 7.47 7.41 -4.28
C GLU A 35 7.54 6.91 -5.72
N ASP A 36 8.13 5.74 -5.95
CA ASP A 36 8.39 5.20 -7.28
C ASP A 36 8.11 3.70 -7.33
N PHE A 37 6.84 3.37 -7.30
CA PHE A 37 6.38 1.98 -7.21
C PHE A 37 6.83 1.13 -8.39
N GLU A 38 6.88 1.71 -9.59
CA GLU A 38 7.30 0.99 -10.79
C GLU A 38 8.67 0.33 -10.64
N TYR A 39 9.59 1.03 -9.97
CA TYR A 39 10.95 0.54 -9.75
C TYR A 39 11.16 -0.13 -8.39
N GLU A 40 10.34 0.22 -7.41
CA GLU A 40 10.54 -0.20 -6.02
C GLU A 40 9.69 -1.40 -5.60
N HIS A 41 8.71 -1.79 -6.41
CA HIS A 41 7.77 -2.85 -6.02
C HIS A 41 8.48 -4.20 -5.76
N CYS A 42 9.60 -4.45 -6.38
CA CYS A 42 10.37 -5.68 -6.15
C CYS A 42 11.02 -5.71 -4.76
N LYS A 43 11.04 -4.58 -4.07
CA LYS A 43 11.60 -4.47 -2.72
C LYS A 43 10.58 -4.71 -1.61
N ILE A 44 9.31 -4.96 -1.96
CA ILE A 44 8.28 -5.26 -0.97
C ILE A 44 8.63 -6.54 -0.23
N PRO A 45 8.70 -6.51 1.12
CA PRO A 45 8.99 -7.72 1.89
C PRO A 45 7.96 -8.83 1.63
N TYR A 46 8.42 -10.05 1.65
CA TYR A 46 7.56 -11.22 1.40
C TYR A 46 6.35 -11.27 2.34
N GLY A 47 6.56 -10.93 3.61
CA GLY A 47 5.47 -10.91 4.60
C GLY A 47 4.35 -9.93 4.25
N ILE A 48 4.67 -8.82 3.60
CA ILE A 48 3.68 -7.85 3.13
C ILE A 48 3.07 -8.31 1.80
N ALA A 49 3.89 -8.85 0.91
CA ALA A 49 3.45 -9.31 -0.41
C ALA A 49 2.39 -10.42 -0.33
N THR A 50 2.38 -11.19 0.76
CA THR A 50 1.42 -12.26 0.98
C THR A 50 0.16 -11.84 1.75
N MET A 51 0.09 -10.60 2.20
CA MET A 51 -1.09 -10.09 2.90
C MET A 51 -2.25 -9.87 1.93
N CYS A 52 -3.46 -10.08 2.41
CA CYS A 52 -4.68 -9.88 1.60
C CYS A 52 -5.00 -8.39 1.49
N ILE A 53 -5.34 -7.95 0.28
CA ILE A 53 -5.80 -6.58 0.04
C ILE A 53 -7.27 -6.50 0.44
N GLU A 54 -7.58 -5.58 1.33
CA GLU A 54 -8.96 -5.31 1.76
C GLU A 54 -9.56 -4.13 1.01
N TYR A 55 -8.81 -3.04 0.91
CA TYR A 55 -9.25 -1.82 0.22
C TYR A 55 -8.10 -1.23 -0.57
N MET A 56 -8.47 -0.57 -1.68
CA MET A 56 -7.55 0.27 -2.45
C MET A 56 -8.27 1.57 -2.76
N TYR A 57 -7.61 2.68 -2.52
CA TYR A 57 -8.17 4.01 -2.83
C TYR A 57 -7.04 5.00 -3.05
N SER A 58 -7.35 6.09 -3.72
CA SER A 58 -6.37 7.16 -3.95
C SER A 58 -6.67 8.36 -3.07
N VAL A 59 -5.62 9.00 -2.60
CA VAL A 59 -5.69 10.27 -1.88
C VAL A 59 -4.79 11.27 -2.56
N ASN A 60 -5.12 12.56 -2.42
CA ASN A 60 -4.28 13.63 -2.91
C ASN A 60 -3.51 14.24 -1.76
N SER A 61 -2.24 14.53 -2.00
CA SER A 61 -1.39 15.19 -1.04
C SER A 61 -0.73 16.41 -1.67
N LYS A 62 -0.40 17.40 -0.86
CA LYS A 62 0.33 18.59 -1.31
C LYS A 62 1.69 18.62 -0.64
N LYS A 63 2.70 19.00 -1.41
CA LYS A 63 4.00 19.37 -0.83
C LYS A 63 3.88 20.75 -0.21
N ASP A 64 4.55 20.97 0.91
CA ASP A 64 4.42 22.19 1.71
C ASP A 64 4.77 23.48 0.96
N ASP A 65 5.63 23.41 -0.07
CA ASP A 65 6.11 24.57 -0.83
C ASP A 65 5.59 24.63 -2.26
N ASP A 66 4.70 23.71 -2.65
CA ASP A 66 4.20 23.61 -4.01
C ASP A 66 2.68 23.57 -4.02
N ASP A 67 2.07 24.32 -4.95
CA ASP A 67 0.63 24.23 -5.20
C ASP A 67 0.26 22.96 -5.96
N ASP A 68 1.22 22.13 -6.31
CA ASP A 68 0.98 20.90 -7.07
C ASP A 68 0.56 19.76 -6.15
N GLU A 69 -0.64 19.24 -6.41
CA GLU A 69 -1.14 18.02 -5.76
C GLU A 69 -0.57 16.80 -6.46
N TYR A 70 -0.20 15.80 -5.68
CA TYR A 70 0.17 14.50 -6.23
C TYR A 70 -0.72 13.41 -5.66
N GLY A 71 -0.99 12.40 -6.48
CA GLY A 71 -1.80 11.27 -6.07
C GLY A 71 -0.98 10.23 -5.35
N ILE A 72 -1.58 9.63 -4.33
CA ILE A 72 -1.01 8.49 -3.60
C ILE A 72 -2.03 7.36 -3.66
N LEU A 73 -1.61 6.19 -4.12
CA LEU A 73 -2.43 4.98 -4.03
C LEU A 73 -2.22 4.36 -2.66
N VAL A 74 -3.31 4.21 -1.91
CA VAL A 74 -3.29 3.55 -0.61
C VAL A 74 -3.83 2.13 -0.77
N ILE A 75 -3.06 1.16 -0.32
CA ILE A 75 -3.45 -0.24 -0.31
C ILE A 75 -3.58 -0.67 1.14
N GLU A 76 -4.81 -0.93 1.60
CA GLU A 76 -5.05 -1.46 2.94
C GLU A 76 -5.04 -2.97 2.88
N VAL A 77 -4.19 -3.57 3.70
CA VAL A 77 -4.03 -5.02 3.77
C VAL A 77 -4.38 -5.53 5.16
N VAL A 78 -4.75 -6.79 5.20
CA VAL A 78 -5.00 -7.50 6.45
C VAL A 78 -4.18 -8.79 6.45
N GLU A 79 -3.78 -9.23 7.64
CA GLU A 79 -3.15 -10.54 7.76
C GLU A 79 -4.18 -11.60 7.39
N GLU A 80 -3.75 -12.53 6.53
CA GLU A 80 -4.55 -13.69 6.23
C GLU A 80 -4.63 -14.56 7.48
N GLU A 81 -5.75 -14.49 8.20
CA GLU A 81 -6.00 -15.40 9.29
C GLU A 81 -6.31 -16.77 8.72
N GLU A 82 -5.39 -17.67 8.91
CA GLU A 82 -5.68 -19.07 8.63
C GLU A 82 -6.60 -19.60 9.74
N ASP A 83 -7.86 -19.62 9.43
CA ASP A 83 -8.85 -20.22 10.31
C ASP A 83 -8.92 -21.74 10.07
N PHE A 84 -8.38 -22.43 11.00
CA PHE A 84 -8.50 -23.90 11.00
C PHE A 84 -8.96 -24.39 12.33
#